data_8b2343fc7beb900459261e3618056162
#
_entry.id   8b2343fc7beb900459261e3618056162
#
_cell.length_a   1.000
_cell.length_b   1.000
_cell.length_c   1.000
_cell.angle_alpha   90.00
_cell.angle_beta   90.00
_cell.angle_gamma   90.00
#
_symmetry.space_group_name_H-M   'P 1'
#
loop_
_entity.id
_entity.type
_entity.pdbx_description
1 polymer ?
#
loop_
_entity_poly.entity_id
_entity_poly.type
_entity_poly.pdbx_seq_one_letter_code
_entity_poly.pdbx_strand_id
1 'polypeptide(L)'
;MKTGGRYAAQRDCLLKKRCRNEHGVRVSGILTEEKSMTEFEENLSREQAKLDYLLTRKNHIDDRFYNGVLDRWVNPVVTREMVPLFWKYDMNPETNPHFMERLGINATLNSGAISLNGKYYLVVRVEGADRKSFFAVAESNNGVDGFHFWDYPILLEDTCPEETNVYDMRLTKHEDGWIYGVFCSESKDRENPDLSAAVAAAGIVRTKDLKTWERLPNLVTLHSPQQRNVVLHPEFVNGKYAFYTRPMDSFIDTGSGGGIGFGLCDDITHAVIDEEKILSRRKYHQITESKNGECTVPIKSSKGWIHIAHGVRNTAAGLRYVIYAYATALDDPSRVIAEPSGLLLGPRGAERVGDVSNVLFSNGAIVDDDGKVFLYYASSDTRMHVATTTLEKLEDYVFHTPADPGRSVLCVRQRTELIRKNLEYMKKNS
;
A
#
# COMPACT_ATOMS: atom_id res chain seq x y z
N MET A 1 -16.79 -14.56 24.64
CA MET A 1 -18.03 -14.38 25.41
C MET A 1 -19.00 -13.58 24.55
N LYS A 2 -20.26 -14.00 24.50
CA LYS A 2 -21.31 -13.51 23.59
C LYS A 2 -21.69 -12.06 23.92
N THR A 3 -21.52 -11.11 22.99
CA THR A 3 -22.26 -9.84 22.95
C THR A 3 -22.39 -9.37 21.49
N GLY A 4 -23.13 -10.11 20.72
CA GLY A 4 -23.62 -9.68 19.43
C GLY A 4 -25.12 -9.89 19.37
N GLY A 5 -25.91 -8.83 19.58
CA GLY A 5 -27.33 -8.96 19.43
C GLY A 5 -28.17 -7.99 20.26
N ARG A 6 -28.18 -6.69 19.92
CA ARG A 6 -29.21 -5.75 20.41
C ARG A 6 -29.46 -4.51 19.51
N TYR A 7 -29.28 -4.59 18.21
CA TYR A 7 -29.65 -3.47 17.33
C TYR A 7 -30.61 -3.82 16.17
N ALA A 8 -31.31 -4.97 16.26
CA ALA A 8 -32.21 -5.40 15.19
C ALA A 8 -33.73 -5.40 15.57
N ALA A 9 -34.13 -4.69 16.62
CA ALA A 9 -35.50 -4.78 17.12
C ALA A 9 -36.20 -3.43 17.32
N GLN A 10 -36.11 -2.50 16.36
CA GLN A 10 -36.89 -1.25 16.42
C GLN A 10 -37.49 -0.79 15.05
N ARG A 11 -37.74 -1.70 14.14
CA ARG A 11 -38.38 -1.40 12.85
C ARG A 11 -39.67 -2.19 12.61
N ASP A 12 -40.65 -2.15 13.50
CA ASP A 12 -41.99 -2.59 13.15
C ASP A 12 -43.00 -2.06 14.17
N CYS A 13 -43.37 -0.79 14.05
CA CYS A 13 -44.64 -0.33 14.62
C CYS A 13 -45.06 1.03 14.04
N LEU A 14 -45.36 1.08 12.77
CA LEU A 14 -46.09 2.21 12.19
C LEU A 14 -46.76 1.74 10.91
N LEU A 15 -48.03 1.41 11.00
CA LEU A 15 -49.05 1.61 9.93
C LEU A 15 -50.37 0.90 10.32
N LYS A 16 -51.27 1.64 10.95
CA LYS A 16 -52.73 1.44 10.81
C LYS A 16 -53.47 2.69 11.26
N LYS A 17 -53.66 3.64 10.34
CA LYS A 17 -54.74 4.61 10.43
C LYS A 17 -55.97 4.00 9.80
N ARG A 18 -57.02 3.86 10.57
CA ARG A 18 -58.40 3.73 10.04
C ARG A 18 -59.21 4.88 10.62
N CYS A 19 -59.68 5.75 9.72
CA CYS A 19 -60.73 6.74 10.00
C CYS A 19 -62.05 6.05 10.29
N ARG A 20 -62.75 6.46 11.36
CA ARG A 20 -64.20 6.52 11.43
C ARG A 20 -64.60 7.66 12.33
N ASN A 21 -65.43 8.53 11.78
CA ASN A 21 -66.12 9.61 12.46
C ASN A 21 -67.29 9.06 13.30
N GLU A 22 -67.64 9.90 14.26
CA GLU A 22 -68.95 10.11 14.93
C GLU A 22 -69.01 9.61 16.37
N HIS A 23 -69.31 10.61 17.19
CA HIS A 23 -69.73 10.66 18.61
C HIS A 23 -68.62 10.95 19.63
N GLY A 24 -68.76 12.15 20.17
CA GLY A 24 -67.88 12.84 21.09
C GLY A 24 -67.48 12.05 22.32
N VAL A 25 -66.20 11.72 22.33
CA VAL A 25 -65.44 11.39 23.53
C VAL A 25 -64.14 12.19 23.46
N ARG A 26 -63.88 13.02 24.48
CA ARG A 26 -62.60 13.67 24.66
C ARG A 26 -61.55 12.57 24.80
N VAL A 27 -60.84 12.26 23.72
CA VAL A 27 -59.59 11.50 23.80
C VAL A 27 -58.50 12.51 24.11
N SER A 28 -57.92 12.44 25.32
CA SER A 28 -56.66 13.06 25.64
C SER A 28 -55.64 12.48 24.67
N GLY A 29 -55.31 13.24 23.64
CA GLY A 29 -54.23 12.88 22.71
C GLY A 29 -52.93 12.84 23.52
N ILE A 30 -52.38 11.67 23.69
CA ILE A 30 -50.99 11.50 24.03
C ILE A 30 -50.24 11.98 22.78
N LEU A 31 -49.84 13.27 22.79
CA LEU A 31 -48.80 13.76 21.90
C LEU A 31 -47.54 12.99 22.27
N THR A 32 -47.24 11.93 21.53
CA THR A 32 -45.90 11.41 21.50
C THR A 32 -45.05 12.54 20.95
N GLU A 33 -44.33 13.26 21.81
CA GLU A 33 -43.22 14.13 21.41
C GLU A 33 -42.33 13.27 20.54
N GLU A 34 -42.27 13.51 19.23
CA GLU A 34 -41.20 13.02 18.37
C GLU A 34 -39.94 13.66 18.95
N LYS A 35 -39.19 12.90 19.71
CA LYS A 35 -37.91 13.31 20.26
C LYS A 35 -37.03 13.68 19.06
N SER A 36 -36.76 14.96 18.87
CA SER A 36 -35.84 15.42 17.82
C SER A 36 -34.48 14.74 18.06
N MET A 37 -33.87 14.25 16.99
CA MET A 37 -32.53 13.70 17.06
C MET A 37 -31.58 14.77 17.60
N THR A 38 -30.65 14.35 18.45
CA THR A 38 -29.58 15.21 18.92
C THR A 38 -28.54 15.42 17.81
N GLU A 39 -27.73 16.47 17.89
CA GLU A 39 -26.64 16.73 16.95
C GLU A 39 -25.68 15.53 16.83
N PHE A 40 -25.42 14.84 17.96
CA PHE A 40 -24.63 13.61 17.99
C PHE A 40 -25.25 12.50 17.14
N GLU A 41 -26.56 12.23 17.33
CA GLU A 41 -27.27 11.16 16.60
C GLU A 41 -27.35 11.46 15.10
N GLU A 42 -27.58 12.71 14.69
CA GLU A 42 -27.57 13.14 13.29
C GLU A 42 -26.20 12.95 12.63
N ASN A 43 -25.15 13.40 13.29
CA ASN A 43 -23.77 13.28 12.80
C ASN A 43 -23.31 11.84 12.72
N LEU A 44 -23.58 11.04 13.75
CA LEU A 44 -23.27 9.60 13.76
C LEU A 44 -24.00 8.88 12.60
N SER A 45 -25.29 9.12 12.44
CA SER A 45 -26.08 8.50 11.36
C SER A 45 -25.54 8.85 9.98
N ARG A 46 -25.14 10.10 9.77
CA ARG A 46 -24.53 10.57 8.51
C ARG A 46 -23.20 9.88 8.21
N GLU A 47 -22.30 9.83 9.20
CA GLU A 47 -20.97 9.23 9.01
C GLU A 47 -21.07 7.70 8.88
N GLN A 48 -22.01 7.04 9.58
CA GLN A 48 -22.26 5.61 9.41
C GLN A 48 -22.79 5.30 8.00
N ALA A 49 -23.71 6.09 7.49
CA ALA A 49 -24.24 5.89 6.13
C ALA A 49 -23.15 6.05 5.06
N LYS A 50 -22.20 6.98 5.24
CA LYS A 50 -21.04 7.11 4.35
C LYS A 50 -20.12 5.89 4.42
N LEU A 51 -19.81 5.41 5.61
CA LEU A 51 -18.99 4.22 5.83
C LEU A 51 -19.64 3.00 5.17
N ASP A 52 -20.92 2.74 5.43
CA ASP A 52 -21.66 1.63 4.86
C ASP A 52 -21.66 1.67 3.32
N TYR A 53 -21.85 2.86 2.74
CA TYR A 53 -21.76 3.05 1.28
C TYR A 53 -20.39 2.69 0.75
N LEU A 54 -19.30 3.16 1.38
CA LEU A 54 -17.94 2.90 0.94
C LEU A 54 -17.56 1.41 1.04
N LEU A 55 -17.98 0.74 2.10
CA LEU A 55 -17.70 -0.68 2.33
C LEU A 55 -18.49 -1.60 1.39
N THR A 56 -19.64 -1.16 0.89
CA THR A 56 -20.52 -1.96 0.02
C THR A 56 -20.43 -1.61 -1.47
N ARG A 57 -19.83 -0.45 -1.79
CA ARG A 57 -19.67 0.03 -3.16
C ARG A 57 -18.84 -0.94 -4.00
N LYS A 58 -19.40 -1.36 -5.14
CA LYS A 58 -18.70 -2.20 -6.10
C LYS A 58 -17.71 -1.39 -6.92
N ASN A 59 -16.55 -1.98 -7.18
CA ASN A 59 -15.53 -1.41 -8.02
C ASN A 59 -15.61 -1.97 -9.45
N HIS A 60 -15.05 -1.25 -10.42
CA HIS A 60 -14.98 -1.67 -11.83
C HIS A 60 -13.71 -1.11 -12.47
N ILE A 61 -13.30 -1.72 -13.59
CA ILE A 61 -12.13 -1.31 -14.35
C ILE A 61 -12.35 0.07 -14.96
N ASP A 62 -11.31 0.90 -14.95
CA ASP A 62 -11.27 2.23 -15.53
C ASP A 62 -10.64 2.18 -16.93
N ASP A 63 -11.47 2.05 -17.95
CA ASP A 63 -11.05 1.95 -19.35
C ASP A 63 -10.30 3.18 -19.88
N ARG A 64 -10.37 4.32 -19.17
CA ARG A 64 -9.72 5.57 -19.59
C ARG A 64 -8.18 5.50 -19.51
N PHE A 65 -7.62 4.59 -18.76
CA PHE A 65 -6.20 4.55 -18.40
C PHE A 65 -5.50 3.24 -18.71
N TYR A 66 -6.04 2.47 -19.62
CA TYR A 66 -5.42 1.23 -20.06
C TYR A 66 -4.05 1.48 -20.71
N ASN A 67 -3.03 0.71 -20.31
CA ASN A 67 -1.67 0.80 -20.84
C ASN A 67 -1.20 -0.50 -21.53
N GLY A 68 -2.10 -1.47 -21.71
CA GLY A 68 -1.81 -2.78 -22.30
C GLY A 68 -1.36 -3.84 -21.28
N VAL A 69 -0.84 -3.44 -20.13
CA VAL A 69 -0.30 -4.35 -19.10
C VAL A 69 -1.22 -4.41 -17.89
N LEU A 70 -1.63 -3.28 -17.34
CA LEU A 70 -2.38 -3.18 -16.11
C LEU A 70 -3.74 -2.52 -16.33
N ASP A 71 -4.78 -3.13 -15.77
CA ASP A 71 -6.12 -2.56 -15.64
C ASP A 71 -6.22 -1.81 -14.31
N ARG A 72 -6.49 -0.51 -14.34
CA ARG A 72 -6.78 0.30 -13.15
C ARG A 72 -8.24 0.16 -12.75
N TRP A 73 -8.53 0.32 -11.47
CA TRP A 73 -9.89 0.33 -10.95
C TRP A 73 -10.31 1.75 -10.58
N VAL A 74 -11.58 2.06 -10.81
CA VAL A 74 -12.12 3.44 -10.69
C VAL A 74 -12.02 3.97 -9.28
N ASN A 75 -12.38 3.14 -8.30
CA ASN A 75 -12.47 3.57 -6.90
C ASN A 75 -11.21 3.16 -6.11
N PRO A 76 -10.73 3.99 -5.21
CA PRO A 76 -9.78 3.55 -4.19
C PRO A 76 -10.35 2.37 -3.40
N VAL A 77 -9.49 1.42 -3.04
CA VAL A 77 -9.86 0.23 -2.27
C VAL A 77 -9.87 0.48 -0.77
N VAL A 78 -9.03 1.42 -0.29
CA VAL A 78 -9.01 1.88 1.10
C VAL A 78 -8.78 3.39 1.14
N THR A 79 -9.58 4.09 1.94
CA THR A 79 -9.45 5.52 2.22
C THR A 79 -9.63 5.79 3.72
N ARG A 80 -9.26 6.99 4.19
CA ARG A 80 -9.43 7.38 5.60
C ARG A 80 -10.88 7.31 6.08
N GLU A 81 -11.84 7.50 5.18
CA GLU A 81 -13.26 7.43 5.47
C GLU A 81 -13.73 6.01 5.80
N MET A 82 -12.99 4.98 5.33
CA MET A 82 -13.27 3.56 5.58
C MET A 82 -12.72 3.06 6.92
N VAL A 83 -11.96 3.87 7.63
CA VAL A 83 -11.49 3.56 8.99
C VAL A 83 -12.70 3.51 9.95
N PRO A 84 -12.79 2.52 10.86
CA PRO A 84 -13.90 2.40 11.80
C PRO A 84 -14.17 3.70 12.56
N LEU A 85 -15.44 4.08 12.71
CA LEU A 85 -15.81 5.33 13.37
C LEU A 85 -15.30 5.40 14.81
N PHE A 86 -15.33 4.28 15.52
CA PHE A 86 -14.87 4.20 16.91
C PHE A 86 -13.34 4.30 17.08
N TRP A 87 -12.57 4.44 16.00
CA TRP A 87 -11.15 4.80 16.07
C TRP A 87 -10.92 6.32 16.06
N LYS A 88 -11.89 7.07 15.52
CA LYS A 88 -11.82 8.52 15.30
C LYS A 88 -12.65 9.31 16.30
N TYR A 89 -13.78 8.73 16.71
CA TYR A 89 -14.79 9.40 17.53
C TYR A 89 -14.93 8.71 18.88
N ASP A 90 -15.02 9.50 19.93
CA ASP A 90 -15.62 9.04 21.18
C ASP A 90 -17.12 8.85 20.94
N MET A 91 -17.59 7.62 21.09
CA MET A 91 -18.95 7.20 20.77
C MET A 91 -19.94 7.45 21.93
N ASN A 92 -19.49 8.11 23.01
CA ASN A 92 -20.33 8.48 24.13
C ASN A 92 -20.85 9.92 23.96
N PRO A 93 -22.17 10.15 23.80
CA PRO A 93 -22.74 11.49 23.64
C PRO A 93 -22.55 12.41 24.86
N GLU A 94 -22.33 11.85 26.07
CA GLU A 94 -22.08 12.65 27.27
C GLU A 94 -20.69 13.32 27.24
N THR A 95 -19.69 12.66 26.65
CA THR A 95 -18.31 13.15 26.56
C THR A 95 -18.00 13.79 25.19
N ASN A 96 -18.80 13.49 24.15
CA ASN A 96 -18.66 14.03 22.79
C ASN A 96 -20.00 14.48 22.17
N PRO A 97 -20.73 15.43 22.80
CA PRO A 97 -22.10 15.76 22.40
C PRO A 97 -22.23 16.30 20.95
N HIS A 98 -21.15 16.82 20.36
CA HIS A 98 -21.11 17.32 18.99
C HIS A 98 -20.55 16.31 17.98
N PHE A 99 -20.25 15.07 18.39
CA PHE A 99 -19.62 14.05 17.54
C PHE A 99 -18.36 14.53 16.83
N MET A 100 -17.43 15.14 17.59
CA MET A 100 -16.17 15.66 17.06
C MET A 100 -15.13 14.53 16.89
N GLU A 101 -14.44 14.54 15.75
CA GLU A 101 -13.25 13.70 15.51
C GLU A 101 -12.07 14.27 16.30
N ARG A 102 -11.67 13.61 17.41
CA ARG A 102 -10.59 14.09 18.30
C ARG A 102 -9.29 13.32 18.09
N LEU A 103 -9.37 12.07 17.70
CA LEU A 103 -8.26 11.22 17.31
C LEU A 103 -8.24 11.11 15.78
N GLY A 104 -7.94 12.23 15.12
CA GLY A 104 -8.06 12.35 13.68
C GLY A 104 -7.18 11.37 12.91
N ILE A 105 -7.73 10.83 11.81
CA ILE A 105 -6.98 10.06 10.82
C ILE A 105 -6.74 10.94 9.60
N ASN A 106 -5.48 11.11 9.21
CA ASN A 106 -5.09 11.89 8.05
C ASN A 106 -5.20 11.07 6.77
N ALA A 107 -4.56 9.90 6.72
CA ALA A 107 -4.43 9.11 5.51
C ALA A 107 -4.38 7.60 5.77
N THR A 108 -4.69 6.83 4.73
CA THR A 108 -4.47 5.38 4.66
C THR A 108 -3.70 5.07 3.39
N LEU A 109 -2.48 4.54 3.52
CA LEU A 109 -1.55 4.43 2.39
C LEU A 109 -0.59 3.25 2.55
N ASN A 110 0.20 2.97 1.51
CA ASN A 110 1.39 2.10 1.53
C ASN A 110 1.18 0.77 2.27
N SER A 111 0.31 -0.08 1.73
CA SER A 111 -0.08 -1.34 2.37
C SER A 111 0.76 -2.51 1.89
N GLY A 112 1.28 -3.32 2.80
CA GLY A 112 1.63 -4.70 2.50
C GLY A 112 0.38 -5.51 2.14
N ALA A 113 0.53 -6.53 1.29
CA ALA A 113 -0.61 -7.31 0.80
C ALA A 113 -0.30 -8.80 0.81
N ILE A 114 -1.29 -9.62 1.14
CA ILE A 114 -1.16 -11.08 1.15
C ILE A 114 -2.53 -11.74 0.95
N SER A 115 -2.57 -12.90 0.29
CA SER A 115 -3.75 -13.75 0.25
C SER A 115 -3.60 -14.93 1.23
N LEU A 116 -4.64 -15.16 2.02
CA LEU A 116 -4.70 -16.26 2.98
C LEU A 116 -6.11 -16.84 3.00
N ASN A 117 -6.23 -18.17 2.87
CA ASN A 117 -7.49 -18.88 2.99
C ASN A 117 -8.61 -18.34 2.07
N GLY A 118 -8.26 -17.95 0.84
CA GLY A 118 -9.19 -17.42 -0.16
C GLY A 118 -9.67 -15.98 0.09
N LYS A 119 -9.04 -15.26 0.99
CA LYS A 119 -9.27 -13.83 1.24
C LYS A 119 -8.04 -13.00 0.97
N TYR A 120 -8.25 -11.71 0.73
CA TYR A 120 -7.21 -10.72 0.45
C TYR A 120 -7.05 -9.81 1.66
N TYR A 121 -5.82 -9.66 2.14
CA TYR A 121 -5.50 -8.86 3.31
C TYR A 121 -4.51 -7.77 2.94
N LEU A 122 -4.77 -6.58 3.44
CA LEU A 122 -3.86 -5.45 3.40
C LEU A 122 -3.45 -5.10 4.82
N VAL A 123 -2.14 -5.01 5.09
CA VAL A 123 -1.62 -4.37 6.29
C VAL A 123 -1.35 -2.92 5.94
N VAL A 124 -2.34 -2.09 6.24
CA VAL A 124 -2.42 -0.69 5.84
C VAL A 124 -1.63 0.18 6.80
N ARG A 125 -0.80 1.08 6.28
CA ARG A 125 -0.33 2.23 7.06
C ARG A 125 -1.48 3.19 7.25
N VAL A 126 -1.84 3.41 8.49
CA VAL A 126 -2.81 4.44 8.90
C VAL A 126 -2.03 5.56 9.57
N GLU A 127 -2.14 6.78 9.04
CA GLU A 127 -1.48 7.95 9.59
C GLU A 127 -2.50 8.81 10.34
N GLY A 128 -2.21 9.12 11.61
CA GLY A 128 -2.99 10.04 12.41
C GLY A 128 -2.78 11.50 12.02
N ALA A 129 -3.68 12.37 12.44
CA ALA A 129 -3.55 13.83 12.29
C ALA A 129 -2.32 14.39 13.06
N ASP A 130 -1.78 13.62 14.00
CA ASP A 130 -0.55 13.89 14.74
C ASP A 130 0.73 13.46 14.01
N ARG A 131 0.61 12.95 12.77
CA ARG A 131 1.69 12.43 11.93
C ARG A 131 2.35 11.13 12.45
N LYS A 132 1.74 10.45 13.42
CA LYS A 132 2.17 9.12 13.80
C LYS A 132 1.45 8.08 12.95
N SER A 133 2.21 7.09 12.49
CA SER A 133 1.66 5.97 11.73
C SER A 133 1.57 4.72 12.60
N PHE A 134 0.61 3.88 12.28
CA PHE A 134 0.45 2.55 12.82
C PHE A 134 -0.05 1.62 11.72
N PHE A 135 -0.02 0.31 11.97
CA PHE A 135 -0.49 -0.68 11.02
C PHE A 135 -1.85 -1.23 11.41
N ALA A 136 -2.67 -1.51 10.41
CA ALA A 136 -3.99 -2.09 10.61
C ALA A 136 -4.32 -3.08 9.49
N VAL A 137 -4.99 -4.17 9.84
CA VAL A 137 -5.41 -5.18 8.88
C VAL A 137 -6.77 -4.80 8.30
N ALA A 138 -6.85 -4.75 6.96
CA ALA A 138 -8.10 -4.68 6.22
C ALA A 138 -8.25 -5.93 5.36
N GLU A 139 -9.45 -6.54 5.32
CA GLU A 139 -9.74 -7.76 4.56
C GLU A 139 -10.82 -7.56 3.52
N SER A 140 -10.71 -8.29 2.40
CA SER A 140 -11.68 -8.34 1.30
C SER A 140 -11.85 -9.76 0.79
N ASN A 141 -13.02 -10.07 0.22
CA ASN A 141 -13.29 -11.36 -0.39
C ASN A 141 -12.86 -11.45 -1.87
N ASN A 142 -12.54 -10.34 -2.53
CA ASN A 142 -12.26 -10.30 -3.97
C ASN A 142 -11.02 -9.47 -4.35
N GLY A 143 -10.41 -8.78 -3.39
CA GLY A 143 -9.19 -7.99 -3.58
C GLY A 143 -9.35 -6.66 -4.32
N VAL A 144 -10.57 -6.29 -4.77
CA VAL A 144 -10.80 -5.06 -5.55
C VAL A 144 -11.84 -4.13 -4.94
N ASP A 145 -12.69 -4.63 -4.05
CA ASP A 145 -13.65 -3.84 -3.27
C ASP A 145 -13.98 -4.51 -1.93
N GLY A 146 -14.81 -3.86 -1.13
CA GLY A 146 -15.32 -4.42 0.12
C GLY A 146 -14.24 -4.64 1.19
N PHE A 147 -13.14 -3.91 1.13
CA PHE A 147 -12.16 -3.92 2.21
C PHE A 147 -12.74 -3.31 3.47
N HIS A 148 -12.66 -4.02 4.59
CA HIS A 148 -13.03 -3.54 5.91
C HIS A 148 -11.92 -3.82 6.91
N PHE A 149 -11.65 -2.85 7.78
CA PHE A 149 -10.65 -2.98 8.84
C PHE A 149 -11.14 -3.91 9.95
N TRP A 150 -10.21 -4.62 10.56
CA TRP A 150 -10.47 -5.30 11.82
C TRP A 150 -10.67 -4.28 12.95
N ASP A 151 -11.24 -4.73 14.08
CA ASP A 151 -11.63 -3.82 15.17
C ASP A 151 -10.44 -3.10 15.83
N TYR A 152 -9.25 -3.70 15.81
CA TYR A 152 -8.06 -3.16 16.46
C TYR A 152 -6.89 -3.05 15.49
N PRO A 153 -6.09 -1.97 15.60
CA PRO A 153 -4.81 -1.88 14.90
C PRO A 153 -3.80 -2.91 15.45
N ILE A 154 -2.72 -3.11 14.72
CA ILE A 154 -1.61 -3.96 15.16
C ILE A 154 -0.80 -3.17 16.20
N LEU A 155 -0.71 -3.70 17.41
CA LEU A 155 0.20 -3.18 18.43
C LEU A 155 1.55 -3.87 18.28
N LEU A 156 2.58 -3.10 17.97
CA LEU A 156 3.97 -3.54 17.94
C LEU A 156 4.69 -3.03 19.17
N GLU A 157 5.55 -3.88 19.76
CA GLU A 157 6.44 -3.44 20.83
C GLU A 157 7.58 -2.59 20.26
N ASP A 158 7.99 -1.57 21.00
CA ASP A 158 9.13 -0.75 20.65
C ASP A 158 10.43 -1.55 20.75
N THR A 159 11.35 -1.35 19.83
CA THR A 159 12.70 -1.92 19.93
C THR A 159 13.65 -1.01 20.73
N CYS A 160 13.32 0.27 20.82
CA CYS A 160 14.05 1.26 21.60
C CYS A 160 13.12 2.44 21.97
N PRO A 161 13.39 3.16 23.06
CA PRO A 161 12.60 4.32 23.48
C PRO A 161 12.62 5.50 22.49
N GLU A 162 13.54 5.49 21.55
CA GLU A 162 13.71 6.52 20.53
C GLU A 162 12.85 6.29 19.29
N GLU A 163 12.26 5.11 19.11
CA GLU A 163 11.39 4.82 17.97
C GLU A 163 10.18 5.75 17.99
N THR A 164 10.10 6.65 17.01
CA THR A 164 9.07 7.68 16.96
C THR A 164 7.97 7.37 15.97
N ASN A 165 8.26 6.55 14.96
CA ASN A 165 7.29 6.22 13.91
C ASN A 165 7.63 4.91 13.21
N VAL A 166 6.59 4.18 12.77
CA VAL A 166 6.71 2.95 11.99
C VAL A 166 5.80 3.04 10.76
N TYR A 167 6.31 2.65 9.57
CA TYR A 167 5.53 2.80 8.35
C TYR A 167 6.01 1.89 7.21
N ASP A 168 5.16 1.74 6.20
CA ASP A 168 5.47 1.13 4.90
C ASP A 168 5.85 -0.35 5.00
N MET A 169 5.01 -1.18 5.64
CA MET A 169 5.24 -2.62 5.77
C MET A 169 5.06 -3.35 4.43
N ARG A 170 5.98 -4.29 4.13
CA ARG A 170 5.89 -5.31 3.09
C ARG A 170 5.67 -6.65 3.73
N LEU A 171 4.76 -7.45 3.19
CA LEU A 171 4.48 -8.79 3.71
C LEU A 171 5.08 -9.85 2.80
N THR A 172 5.93 -10.69 3.36
CA THR A 172 6.55 -11.82 2.66
C THR A 172 6.09 -13.13 3.29
N LYS A 173 5.39 -13.97 2.52
CA LYS A 173 5.17 -15.37 2.88
C LYS A 173 6.43 -16.12 2.51
N HIS A 174 7.24 -16.43 3.50
CA HIS A 174 8.54 -17.06 3.30
C HIS A 174 8.43 -18.59 3.33
N GLU A 175 9.34 -19.27 2.62
CA GLU A 175 9.33 -20.75 2.51
C GLU A 175 9.57 -21.48 3.84
N ASP A 176 10.12 -20.83 4.87
CA ASP A 176 10.22 -21.36 6.25
C ASP A 176 8.85 -21.44 6.96
N GLY A 177 7.79 -21.00 6.27
CA GLY A 177 6.42 -21.04 6.73
C GLY A 177 6.00 -19.89 7.65
N TRP A 178 6.81 -18.85 7.84
CA TRP A 178 6.41 -17.60 8.47
C TRP A 178 5.94 -16.57 7.44
N ILE A 179 5.12 -15.64 7.90
CA ILE A 179 4.81 -14.39 7.22
C ILE A 179 5.62 -13.31 7.92
N TYR A 180 6.54 -12.70 7.19
CA TYR A 180 7.35 -11.60 7.70
C TYR A 180 6.78 -10.27 7.23
N GLY A 181 6.77 -9.29 8.14
CA GLY A 181 6.56 -7.89 7.80
C GLY A 181 7.88 -7.13 7.93
N VAL A 182 8.33 -6.50 6.84
CA VAL A 182 9.50 -5.62 6.86
C VAL A 182 9.05 -4.20 6.61
N PHE A 183 9.43 -3.26 7.47
CA PHE A 183 8.92 -1.89 7.46
C PHE A 183 10.00 -0.88 7.86
N CYS A 184 9.73 0.41 7.70
CA CYS A 184 10.60 1.46 8.17
C CYS A 184 10.31 1.76 9.65
N SER A 185 11.34 1.67 10.46
CA SER A 185 11.41 2.15 11.85
C SER A 185 12.19 3.46 11.85
N GLU A 186 11.56 4.53 12.34
CA GLU A 186 12.14 5.87 12.37
C GLU A 186 12.36 6.32 13.80
N SER A 187 13.57 6.81 14.07
CA SER A 187 13.98 7.35 15.35
C SER A 187 14.51 8.77 15.20
N LYS A 188 14.42 9.58 16.28
CA LYS A 188 15.08 10.89 16.31
C LYS A 188 16.61 10.70 16.34
N ASP A 189 17.30 11.39 15.44
CA ASP A 189 18.76 11.50 15.51
C ASP A 189 19.16 12.42 16.67
N ARG A 190 19.62 11.84 17.79
CA ARG A 190 19.98 12.59 19.00
C ARG A 190 21.32 13.32 18.91
N GLU A 191 22.17 12.89 18.01
CA GLU A 191 23.48 13.51 17.79
C GLU A 191 23.37 14.76 16.94
N ASN A 192 22.27 14.90 16.20
CA ASN A 192 22.01 16.04 15.33
C ASN A 192 21.13 17.09 16.04
N PRO A 193 21.60 18.37 16.13
CA PRO A 193 20.82 19.45 16.75
C PRO A 193 19.56 19.85 15.96
N ASP A 194 19.47 19.50 14.67
CA ASP A 194 18.27 19.75 13.87
C ASP A 194 17.12 18.87 14.39
N LEU A 195 16.02 19.52 14.80
CA LEU A 195 14.83 18.83 15.33
C LEU A 195 14.17 17.92 14.29
N SER A 196 14.40 18.15 13.00
CA SER A 196 13.86 17.32 11.91
C SER A 196 14.78 16.14 11.56
N ALA A 197 16.00 16.07 12.10
CA ALA A 197 16.93 14.99 11.81
C ALA A 197 16.43 13.67 12.43
N ALA A 198 16.44 12.64 11.62
CA ALA A 198 15.98 11.30 11.99
C ALA A 198 16.92 10.21 11.45
N VAL A 199 16.82 9.03 12.03
CA VAL A 199 17.50 7.80 11.60
C VAL A 199 16.44 6.79 11.18
N ALA A 200 16.65 6.14 10.04
CA ALA A 200 15.79 5.10 9.52
C ALA A 200 16.47 3.73 9.57
N ALA A 201 15.75 2.73 10.10
CA ALA A 201 16.15 1.34 10.11
C ALA A 201 15.06 0.46 9.49
N ALA A 202 15.40 -0.76 9.10
CA ALA A 202 14.41 -1.74 8.66
C ALA A 202 13.94 -2.57 9.86
N GLY A 203 12.70 -2.33 10.31
CA GLY A 203 12.04 -3.11 11.34
C GLY A 203 11.53 -4.44 10.78
N ILE A 204 11.58 -5.50 11.58
CA ILE A 204 11.12 -6.85 11.20
C ILE A 204 10.09 -7.33 12.22
N VAL A 205 8.99 -7.87 11.72
CA VAL A 205 8.00 -8.64 12.50
C VAL A 205 7.70 -9.95 11.80
N ARG A 206 7.17 -10.93 12.55
CA ARG A 206 6.64 -12.16 11.95
C ARG A 206 5.29 -12.55 12.55
N THR A 207 4.52 -13.28 11.78
CA THR A 207 3.19 -13.78 12.17
C THR A 207 2.87 -15.08 11.44
N LYS A 208 1.84 -15.81 11.89
CA LYS A 208 1.24 -16.95 11.18
C LYS A 208 -0.20 -16.67 10.74
N ASP A 209 -0.83 -15.65 11.31
CA ASP A 209 -2.29 -15.46 11.24
C ASP A 209 -2.73 -14.00 11.07
N LEU A 210 -1.79 -13.06 10.96
CA LEU A 210 -1.98 -11.60 10.94
C LEU A 210 -2.60 -11.02 12.23
N LYS A 211 -2.80 -11.84 13.27
CA LYS A 211 -3.39 -11.44 14.56
C LYS A 211 -2.35 -11.34 15.66
N THR A 212 -1.49 -12.33 15.71
CA THR A 212 -0.39 -12.38 16.67
C THR A 212 0.90 -12.02 15.98
N TRP A 213 1.55 -10.96 16.43
CA TRP A 213 2.77 -10.43 15.86
C TRP A 213 3.92 -10.51 16.84
N GLU A 214 5.05 -10.99 16.38
CA GLU A 214 6.30 -11.01 17.13
C GLU A 214 7.25 -10.00 16.49
N ARG A 215 7.70 -9.03 17.29
CA ARG A 215 8.71 -8.05 16.86
C ARG A 215 10.10 -8.68 17.00
N LEU A 216 10.87 -8.63 15.92
CA LEU A 216 12.29 -9.01 15.90
C LEU A 216 13.18 -7.76 15.99
N PRO A 217 14.47 -7.89 16.33
CA PRO A 217 15.43 -6.80 16.21
C PRO A 217 15.45 -6.23 14.79
N ASN A 218 15.71 -4.93 14.68
CA ASN A 218 15.86 -4.29 13.39
C ASN A 218 17.04 -4.88 12.61
N LEU A 219 16.92 -4.94 11.27
CA LEU A 219 18.00 -5.33 10.39
C LEU A 219 19.20 -4.39 10.57
N VAL A 220 20.37 -4.97 10.72
CA VAL A 220 21.68 -4.26 10.76
C VAL A 220 22.38 -4.44 9.42
N THR A 221 22.88 -3.35 8.84
CA THR A 221 23.74 -3.35 7.65
C THR A 221 25.07 -2.68 8.00
N LEU A 222 26.19 -3.41 7.84
CA LEU A 222 27.48 -2.93 8.37
C LEU A 222 28.05 -1.72 7.64
N HIS A 223 27.70 -1.56 6.34
CA HIS A 223 28.28 -0.51 5.49
C HIS A 223 27.26 0.57 5.06
N SER A 224 26.02 0.46 5.53
CA SER A 224 24.96 1.43 5.23
C SER A 224 24.33 1.90 6.52
N PRO A 225 24.51 3.17 6.92
CA PRO A 225 24.06 3.64 8.24
C PRO A 225 22.55 3.66 8.38
N GLN A 226 21.82 3.75 7.27
CA GLN A 226 20.37 3.80 7.27
C GLN A 226 19.77 2.95 6.13
N GLN A 227 18.56 2.42 6.39
CA GLN A 227 17.84 1.58 5.44
C GLN A 227 16.37 1.99 5.36
N ARG A 228 15.83 2.02 4.14
CA ARG A 228 14.39 2.18 3.85
C ARG A 228 14.00 1.23 2.72
N ASN A 229 12.69 0.96 2.60
CA ASN A 229 12.14 0.15 1.50
C ASN A 229 12.83 -1.22 1.36
N VAL A 230 13.19 -1.82 2.48
CA VAL A 230 13.76 -3.16 2.52
C VAL A 230 12.65 -4.18 2.28
N VAL A 231 12.98 -5.20 1.47
CA VAL A 231 12.06 -6.29 1.13
C VAL A 231 12.77 -7.62 1.36
N LEU A 232 12.12 -8.53 2.07
CA LEU A 232 12.59 -9.91 2.23
C LEU A 232 12.22 -10.72 0.99
N HIS A 233 13.19 -11.43 0.41
CA HIS A 233 12.97 -12.43 -0.64
C HIS A 233 12.13 -13.60 -0.10
N PRO A 234 11.20 -14.18 -0.87
CA PRO A 234 10.30 -15.21 -0.33
C PRO A 234 10.94 -16.60 -0.14
N GLU A 235 12.11 -16.84 -0.73
CA GLU A 235 12.83 -18.10 -0.66
C GLU A 235 14.25 -17.90 -0.14
N PHE A 236 14.86 -18.95 0.41
CA PHE A 236 16.27 -18.90 0.77
C PHE A 236 17.15 -18.78 -0.48
N VAL A 237 18.20 -18.01 -0.39
CA VAL A 237 19.24 -17.90 -1.41
C VAL A 237 20.53 -18.47 -0.83
N ASN A 238 21.02 -19.57 -1.39
CA ASN A 238 22.18 -20.30 -0.84
C ASN A 238 22.03 -20.71 0.63
N GLY A 239 20.80 -21.04 1.04
CA GLY A 239 20.48 -21.42 2.42
C GLY A 239 20.40 -20.26 3.42
N LYS A 240 20.40 -19.00 2.96
CA LYS A 240 20.33 -17.78 3.75
C LYS A 240 19.07 -16.97 3.43
N TYR A 241 18.61 -16.15 4.37
CA TYR A 241 17.62 -15.12 4.11
C TYR A 241 18.22 -14.04 3.22
N ALA A 242 17.50 -13.62 2.20
CA ALA A 242 17.95 -12.62 1.26
C ALA A 242 17.08 -11.36 1.33
N PHE A 243 17.71 -10.21 1.33
CA PHE A 243 17.03 -8.92 1.40
C PHE A 243 17.39 -8.03 0.21
N TYR A 244 16.38 -7.40 -0.36
CA TYR A 244 16.57 -6.25 -1.22
C TYR A 244 16.59 -5.01 -0.33
N THR A 245 17.71 -4.31 -0.36
CA THR A 245 17.99 -3.17 0.53
C THR A 245 17.95 -1.87 -0.25
N ARG A 246 17.93 -0.76 0.46
CA ARG A 246 18.16 0.58 -0.11
C ARG A 246 19.11 1.35 0.78
N PRO A 247 20.41 1.19 0.58
CA PRO A 247 21.45 1.88 1.34
C PRO A 247 21.28 3.40 1.25
N MET A 248 21.38 4.08 2.38
CA MET A 248 21.24 5.53 2.49
C MET A 248 22.35 6.11 3.38
N ASP A 249 22.89 7.26 2.97
CA ASP A 249 23.89 7.99 3.76
C ASP A 249 23.23 8.79 4.90
N SER A 250 21.99 9.24 4.70
CA SER A 250 21.20 9.95 5.69
C SER A 250 19.70 9.64 5.52
N PHE A 251 18.87 10.20 6.40
CA PHE A 251 17.42 9.98 6.41
C PHE A 251 16.72 10.29 5.07
N ILE A 252 17.18 11.26 4.31
CA ILE A 252 16.61 11.66 3.00
C ILE A 252 17.55 11.34 1.85
N ASP A 253 18.86 11.47 2.05
CA ASP A 253 19.86 11.32 0.99
C ASP A 253 20.24 9.85 0.80
N THR A 254 20.08 9.38 -0.43
CA THR A 254 20.53 8.04 -0.83
C THR A 254 22.02 7.97 -1.13
N GLY A 255 22.73 9.10 -1.01
CA GLY A 255 24.16 9.18 -1.27
C GLY A 255 24.58 8.89 -2.71
N SER A 256 25.89 8.86 -2.95
CA SER A 256 26.48 8.55 -4.26
C SER A 256 26.34 7.08 -4.65
N GLY A 257 26.26 6.18 -3.66
CA GLY A 257 26.10 4.73 -3.84
C GLY A 257 24.66 4.23 -3.90
N GLY A 258 23.67 5.13 -3.70
CA GLY A 258 22.26 4.77 -3.59
C GLY A 258 21.71 4.01 -4.78
N GLY A 259 20.72 3.18 -4.50
CA GLY A 259 20.08 2.30 -5.45
C GLY A 259 19.40 1.13 -4.73
N ILE A 260 18.95 0.13 -5.49
CA ILE A 260 18.48 -1.13 -4.93
C ILE A 260 19.69 -2.02 -4.67
N GLY A 261 19.90 -2.40 -3.41
CA GLY A 261 20.91 -3.32 -2.98
C GLY A 261 20.37 -4.74 -2.79
N PHE A 262 21.28 -5.68 -2.57
CA PHE A 262 20.95 -7.08 -2.23
C PHE A 262 21.98 -7.57 -1.20
N GLY A 263 21.52 -8.20 -0.15
CA GLY A 263 22.34 -8.75 0.91
C GLY A 263 21.77 -10.03 1.49
N LEU A 264 22.62 -10.84 2.08
CA LEU A 264 22.28 -12.12 2.69
C LEU A 264 22.47 -12.06 4.21
N CYS A 265 21.64 -12.79 4.93
CA CYS A 265 21.67 -12.90 6.38
C CYS A 265 21.45 -14.37 6.78
N ASP A 266 22.21 -14.85 7.76
CA ASP A 266 22.13 -16.23 8.22
C ASP A 266 20.97 -16.48 9.16
N ASP A 267 20.62 -15.51 10.00
CA ASP A 267 19.58 -15.61 11.03
C ASP A 267 18.70 -14.38 11.04
N ILE A 268 17.44 -14.53 10.62
CA ILE A 268 16.48 -13.42 10.58
C ILE A 268 16.07 -12.93 11.97
N THR A 269 16.25 -13.74 13.02
CA THR A 269 15.94 -13.34 14.40
C THR A 269 16.98 -12.36 14.96
N HIS A 270 18.14 -12.27 14.34
CA HIS A 270 19.22 -11.30 14.60
C HIS A 270 19.86 -10.90 13.26
N ALA A 271 19.05 -10.28 12.40
CA ALA A 271 19.42 -10.05 11.00
C ALA A 271 20.58 -9.07 10.86
N VAL A 272 21.69 -9.55 10.32
CA VAL A 272 22.89 -8.76 9.98
C VAL A 272 23.30 -9.06 8.55
N ILE A 273 23.48 -8.02 7.77
CA ILE A 273 24.02 -8.06 6.41
C ILE A 273 25.42 -7.44 6.43
N ASP A 274 26.40 -8.27 6.13
CA ASP A 274 27.81 -7.83 6.10
C ASP A 274 28.13 -7.05 4.82
N GLU A 275 27.63 -7.54 3.67
CA GLU A 275 27.90 -6.94 2.36
C GLU A 275 26.63 -6.73 1.56
N GLU A 276 26.52 -5.56 0.92
CA GLU A 276 25.44 -5.20 0.02
C GLU A 276 25.96 -5.02 -1.40
N LYS A 277 25.37 -5.78 -2.34
CA LYS A 277 25.62 -5.61 -3.78
C LYS A 277 24.55 -4.70 -4.39
N ILE A 278 24.93 -3.58 -5.00
CA ILE A 278 23.96 -2.72 -5.69
C ILE A 278 23.55 -3.35 -7.03
N LEU A 279 22.27 -3.68 -7.16
CA LEU A 279 21.66 -4.29 -8.36
C LEU A 279 21.24 -3.24 -9.38
N SER A 280 20.53 -2.21 -8.92
CA SER A 280 19.99 -1.16 -9.76
C SER A 280 20.38 0.20 -9.23
N ARG A 281 21.29 0.86 -9.97
CA ARG A 281 21.79 2.20 -9.62
C ARG A 281 20.83 3.27 -10.16
N ARG A 282 20.92 4.47 -9.56
CA ARG A 282 20.32 5.68 -10.15
C ARG A 282 20.94 5.95 -11.52
N LYS A 283 20.12 6.36 -12.47
CA LYS A 283 20.56 6.62 -13.85
C LYS A 283 20.16 8.03 -14.27
N TYR A 284 21.13 8.81 -14.73
CA TYR A 284 20.93 10.18 -15.22
C TYR A 284 19.88 10.23 -16.32
N HIS A 285 19.00 11.22 -16.23
CA HIS A 285 17.91 11.49 -17.19
C HIS A 285 16.95 10.32 -17.41
N GLN A 286 16.74 9.50 -16.39
CA GLN A 286 15.76 8.42 -16.33
C GLN A 286 14.79 8.62 -15.17
N ILE A 287 13.79 7.75 -15.07
CA ILE A 287 12.80 7.79 -13.99
C ILE A 287 13.40 7.57 -12.60
N THR A 288 14.61 7.05 -12.53
CA THR A 288 15.37 6.70 -11.32
C THR A 288 16.49 7.68 -10.98
N GLU A 289 16.54 8.85 -11.62
CA GLU A 289 17.69 9.76 -11.50
C GLU A 289 17.90 10.31 -10.08
N SER A 290 16.83 10.51 -9.32
CA SER A 290 16.91 11.03 -7.96
C SER A 290 16.97 9.91 -6.92
N LYS A 291 16.04 8.96 -6.98
CA LYS A 291 15.93 7.83 -6.07
C LYS A 291 15.31 6.63 -6.79
N ASN A 292 15.57 5.44 -6.27
CA ASN A 292 14.83 4.23 -6.59
C ASN A 292 14.83 3.30 -5.38
N GLY A 293 13.96 2.30 -5.38
CA GLY A 293 13.87 1.30 -4.31
C GLY A 293 12.79 0.27 -4.62
N GLU A 294 12.86 -0.86 -3.94
CA GLU A 294 11.84 -1.89 -4.04
C GLU A 294 10.50 -1.40 -3.53
N CYS A 295 9.45 -1.87 -4.17
CA CYS A 295 8.07 -1.70 -3.73
C CYS A 295 7.53 -2.97 -3.09
N THR A 296 7.39 -4.04 -3.86
CA THR A 296 6.71 -5.27 -3.43
C THR A 296 7.70 -6.43 -3.28
N VAL A 297 7.25 -7.50 -2.65
CA VAL A 297 7.96 -8.78 -2.68
C VAL A 297 8.08 -9.23 -4.15
N PRO A 298 9.24 -9.77 -4.58
CA PRO A 298 9.44 -10.25 -5.94
C PRO A 298 8.42 -11.33 -6.32
N ILE A 299 7.94 -11.27 -7.54
CA ILE A 299 6.97 -12.22 -8.11
C ILE A 299 7.73 -13.29 -8.90
N LYS A 300 7.60 -14.55 -8.51
CA LYS A 300 8.21 -15.66 -9.24
C LYS A 300 7.49 -15.89 -10.56
N SER A 301 8.23 -15.89 -11.66
CA SER A 301 7.71 -16.22 -13.00
C SER A 301 8.50 -17.39 -13.60
N SER A 302 8.10 -17.84 -14.78
CA SER A 302 8.80 -18.90 -15.50
C SER A 302 10.21 -18.51 -15.97
N LYS A 303 10.47 -17.20 -16.14
CA LYS A 303 11.71 -16.65 -16.72
C LYS A 303 12.62 -15.95 -15.72
N GLY A 304 12.12 -15.63 -14.53
CA GLY A 304 12.88 -14.88 -13.53
C GLY A 304 12.00 -14.37 -12.39
N TRP A 305 12.59 -13.70 -11.44
CA TRP A 305 11.92 -12.95 -10.41
C TRP A 305 11.56 -11.56 -10.93
N ILE A 306 10.27 -11.25 -11.02
CA ILE A 306 9.79 -9.94 -11.45
C ILE A 306 9.68 -9.02 -10.23
N HIS A 307 10.38 -7.91 -10.31
CA HIS A 307 10.40 -6.86 -9.30
C HIS A 307 9.50 -5.70 -9.71
N ILE A 308 8.72 -5.22 -8.78
CA ILE A 308 7.98 -3.96 -8.88
C ILE A 308 8.68 -2.95 -7.97
N ALA A 309 9.18 -1.88 -8.57
CA ALA A 309 10.01 -0.88 -7.90
C ALA A 309 9.50 0.53 -8.19
N HIS A 310 9.92 1.51 -7.36
CA HIS A 310 9.63 2.91 -7.59
C HIS A 310 10.87 3.66 -8.10
N GLY A 311 10.63 4.56 -9.02
CA GLY A 311 11.61 5.52 -9.51
C GLY A 311 11.17 6.94 -9.19
N VAL A 312 12.14 7.79 -8.86
CA VAL A 312 11.91 9.19 -8.47
C VAL A 312 12.78 10.11 -9.30
N ARG A 313 12.17 11.18 -9.80
CA ARG A 313 12.88 12.28 -10.44
C ARG A 313 12.42 13.63 -9.91
N ASN A 314 13.30 14.60 -9.97
CA ASN A 314 12.96 15.99 -9.68
C ASN A 314 12.14 16.61 -10.80
N THR A 315 11.20 17.46 -10.46
CA THR A 315 10.44 18.32 -11.38
C THR A 315 10.36 19.74 -10.82
N ALA A 316 9.95 20.71 -11.64
CA ALA A 316 9.76 22.09 -11.17
C ALA A 316 8.73 22.20 -10.03
N ALA A 317 7.82 21.21 -9.90
CA ALA A 317 6.77 21.17 -8.88
C ALA A 317 7.07 20.14 -7.75
N GLY A 318 8.34 19.82 -7.52
CA GLY A 318 8.76 18.85 -6.51
C GLY A 318 9.10 17.47 -7.11
N LEU A 319 9.07 16.43 -6.28
CA LEU A 319 9.39 15.06 -6.69
C LEU A 319 8.22 14.41 -7.43
N ARG A 320 8.56 13.57 -8.41
CA ARG A 320 7.59 12.68 -9.05
C ARG A 320 8.00 11.23 -8.84
N TYR A 321 7.11 10.45 -8.24
CA TYR A 321 7.27 9.01 -8.04
C TYR A 321 6.44 8.24 -9.07
N VAL A 322 7.05 7.23 -9.65
CA VAL A 322 6.42 6.30 -10.59
C VAL A 322 6.79 4.87 -10.24
N ILE A 323 6.00 3.91 -10.68
CA ILE A 323 6.25 2.49 -10.51
C ILE A 323 6.82 1.95 -11.83
N TYR A 324 7.89 1.16 -11.75
CA TYR A 324 8.49 0.42 -12.87
C TYR A 324 8.71 -1.04 -12.49
N ALA A 325 9.11 -1.86 -13.46
CA ALA A 325 9.44 -3.26 -13.23
C ALA A 325 10.81 -3.61 -13.82
N TYR A 326 11.45 -4.62 -13.24
CA TYR A 326 12.65 -5.26 -13.76
C TYR A 326 12.66 -6.74 -13.36
N ALA A 327 13.60 -7.55 -13.84
CA ALA A 327 13.69 -8.94 -13.44
C ALA A 327 15.11 -9.36 -13.08
N THR A 328 15.20 -10.28 -12.10
CA THR A 328 16.43 -10.99 -11.75
C THR A 328 16.31 -12.49 -12.09
N ALA A 329 17.44 -13.15 -12.16
CA ALA A 329 17.49 -14.57 -12.51
C ALA A 329 16.93 -15.46 -11.39
N LEU A 330 16.34 -16.59 -11.75
CA LEU A 330 15.82 -17.58 -10.78
C LEU A 330 16.92 -18.23 -9.95
N ASP A 331 18.06 -18.50 -10.58
CA ASP A 331 19.23 -19.15 -9.99
C ASP A 331 20.11 -18.19 -9.18
N ASP A 332 20.02 -16.89 -9.47
CA ASP A 332 20.79 -15.84 -8.80
C ASP A 332 19.92 -14.56 -8.70
N PRO A 333 19.13 -14.41 -7.65
CA PRO A 333 18.27 -13.24 -7.44
C PRO A 333 19.03 -11.90 -7.31
N SER A 334 20.37 -11.95 -7.25
CA SER A 334 21.23 -10.77 -7.29
C SER A 334 21.69 -10.36 -8.69
N ARG A 335 21.27 -11.09 -9.73
CA ARG A 335 21.65 -10.85 -11.13
C ARG A 335 20.47 -10.34 -11.94
N VAL A 336 20.51 -9.06 -12.29
CA VAL A 336 19.48 -8.44 -13.15
C VAL A 336 19.58 -9.00 -14.58
N ILE A 337 18.45 -9.43 -15.16
CA ILE A 337 18.36 -10.04 -16.49
C ILE A 337 17.43 -9.30 -17.45
N ALA A 338 16.55 -8.44 -16.95
CA ALA A 338 15.68 -7.59 -17.77
C ALA A 338 15.43 -6.25 -17.07
N GLU A 339 15.53 -5.15 -17.82
CA GLU A 339 15.23 -3.79 -17.38
C GLU A 339 14.46 -3.06 -18.50
N PRO A 340 13.12 -3.21 -18.57
CA PRO A 340 12.29 -2.45 -19.51
C PRO A 340 12.43 -0.95 -19.30
N SER A 341 12.44 -0.18 -20.39
CA SER A 341 12.52 1.27 -20.31
C SER A 341 11.21 1.89 -19.83
N GLY A 342 11.33 3.03 -19.14
CA GLY A 342 10.19 3.85 -18.77
C GLY A 342 9.48 3.37 -17.49
N LEU A 343 8.20 3.68 -17.41
CA LEU A 343 7.38 3.39 -16.24
C LEU A 343 6.25 2.42 -16.56
N LEU A 344 5.92 1.56 -15.61
CA LEU A 344 4.74 0.68 -15.65
C LEU A 344 3.48 1.46 -15.25
N LEU A 345 3.53 2.24 -14.18
CA LEU A 345 2.47 3.12 -13.68
C LEU A 345 3.01 4.48 -13.28
N GLY A 346 2.28 5.54 -13.65
CA GLY A 346 2.52 6.89 -13.17
C GLY A 346 1.21 7.56 -12.75
N PRO A 347 1.23 8.56 -11.85
CA PRO A 347 0.01 9.20 -11.35
C PRO A 347 -0.77 9.91 -12.45
N ARG A 348 -2.10 9.75 -12.46
CA ARG A 348 -3.03 10.34 -13.44
C ARG A 348 -4.26 10.91 -12.75
N GLY A 349 -4.84 11.96 -13.35
CA GLY A 349 -6.07 12.57 -12.84
C GLY A 349 -5.98 12.90 -11.34
N ALA A 350 -6.97 12.45 -10.56
CA ALA A 350 -7.05 12.67 -9.12
C ALA A 350 -5.92 12.01 -8.30
N GLU A 351 -5.22 11.02 -8.87
CA GLU A 351 -4.05 10.40 -8.21
C GLU A 351 -2.87 11.37 -8.03
N ARG A 352 -2.89 12.52 -8.73
CA ARG A 352 -1.83 13.54 -8.64
C ARG A 352 -1.98 14.46 -7.45
N VAL A 353 -3.08 14.39 -6.73
CA VAL A 353 -3.44 15.35 -5.67
C VAL A 353 -3.65 14.60 -4.36
N GLY A 354 -2.99 15.08 -3.32
CA GLY A 354 -3.04 14.57 -1.95
C GLY A 354 -1.96 15.25 -1.10
N ASP A 355 -1.57 14.62 0.00
CA ASP A 355 -0.57 15.16 0.93
C ASP A 355 0.79 15.35 0.27
N VAL A 356 1.20 14.39 -0.57
CA VAL A 356 2.41 14.48 -1.39
C VAL A 356 2.05 14.30 -2.85
N SER A 357 1.91 15.39 -3.57
CA SER A 357 1.46 15.40 -4.96
C SER A 357 2.38 14.64 -5.92
N ASN A 358 1.82 14.07 -6.99
CA ASN A 358 2.53 13.33 -8.05
C ASN A 358 3.27 12.06 -7.59
N VAL A 359 2.77 11.39 -6.56
CA VAL A 359 3.34 10.14 -6.03
C VAL A 359 2.44 8.95 -6.35
N LEU A 360 3.03 7.88 -6.94
CA LEU A 360 2.54 6.52 -6.81
C LEU A 360 3.58 5.68 -6.08
N PHE A 361 3.14 4.94 -5.07
CA PHE A 361 3.99 4.08 -4.29
C PHE A 361 3.29 2.76 -3.97
N SER A 362 4.04 1.66 -3.87
CA SER A 362 3.47 0.34 -3.61
C SER A 362 4.31 -0.40 -2.58
N ASN A 363 3.63 -1.21 -1.75
CA ASN A 363 4.27 -2.12 -0.80
C ASN A 363 3.72 -3.55 -0.93
N GLY A 364 2.70 -3.75 -1.75
CA GLY A 364 2.03 -5.03 -1.80
C GLY A 364 1.56 -5.44 -3.20
N ALA A 365 1.86 -6.67 -3.56
CA ALA A 365 1.28 -7.37 -4.70
C ALA A 365 0.86 -8.77 -4.27
N ILE A 366 -0.20 -9.27 -4.86
CA ILE A 366 -0.69 -10.64 -4.68
C ILE A 366 -0.74 -11.29 -6.05
N VAL A 367 -0.28 -12.54 -6.13
CA VAL A 367 -0.51 -13.41 -7.29
C VAL A 367 -1.41 -14.54 -6.83
N ASP A 368 -2.55 -14.68 -7.47
CA ASP A 368 -3.49 -15.77 -7.20
C ASP A 368 -3.09 -17.06 -7.93
N ASP A 369 -3.68 -18.16 -7.52
CA ASP A 369 -3.42 -19.50 -8.10
C ASP A 369 -3.75 -19.58 -9.60
N ASP A 370 -4.64 -18.73 -10.11
CA ASP A 370 -5.00 -18.60 -11.54
C ASP A 370 -4.05 -17.68 -12.33
N GLY A 371 -3.01 -17.16 -11.69
CA GLY A 371 -2.04 -16.24 -12.29
C GLY A 371 -2.50 -14.79 -12.39
N LYS A 372 -3.62 -14.42 -11.77
CA LYS A 372 -4.04 -13.04 -11.67
C LYS A 372 -3.18 -12.27 -10.65
N VAL A 373 -2.71 -11.10 -11.05
CA VAL A 373 -1.85 -10.24 -10.24
C VAL A 373 -2.64 -9.02 -9.80
N PHE A 374 -2.62 -8.74 -8.49
CA PHE A 374 -3.17 -7.54 -7.87
C PHE A 374 -1.99 -6.68 -7.38
N LEU A 375 -1.84 -5.51 -7.94
CA LEU A 375 -0.86 -4.52 -7.48
C LEU A 375 -1.57 -3.43 -6.70
N TYR A 376 -1.36 -3.40 -5.39
CA TYR A 376 -1.90 -2.37 -4.52
C TYR A 376 -0.93 -1.19 -4.44
N TYR A 377 -1.42 0.01 -4.69
CA TYR A 377 -0.59 1.21 -4.68
C TYR A 377 -1.30 2.39 -4.04
N ALA A 378 -0.54 3.21 -3.36
CA ALA A 378 -1.01 4.49 -2.84
C ALA A 378 -0.85 5.60 -3.87
N SER A 379 -1.76 6.55 -3.88
CA SER A 379 -1.65 7.78 -4.65
C SER A 379 -1.54 8.99 -3.75
N SER A 380 -0.53 9.81 -4.03
CA SER A 380 -0.26 11.10 -3.36
C SER A 380 -0.31 11.01 -1.83
N ASP A 381 0.18 9.88 -1.27
CA ASP A 381 0.24 9.54 0.16
C ASP A 381 -1.08 9.73 0.91
N THR A 382 -2.21 9.42 0.26
CA THR A 382 -3.53 9.73 0.81
C THR A 382 -4.47 8.53 0.82
N ARG A 383 -4.43 7.64 -0.18
CA ARG A 383 -5.40 6.57 -0.38
C ARG A 383 -4.82 5.40 -1.17
N MET A 384 -5.37 4.21 -0.95
CA MET A 384 -4.97 2.99 -1.63
C MET A 384 -5.85 2.71 -2.86
N HIS A 385 -5.21 2.26 -3.92
CA HIS A 385 -5.82 1.76 -5.15
C HIS A 385 -5.36 0.33 -5.45
N VAL A 386 -5.99 -0.29 -6.44
CA VAL A 386 -5.55 -1.54 -7.03
C VAL A 386 -5.46 -1.42 -8.54
N ALA A 387 -4.45 -2.04 -9.12
CA ALA A 387 -4.39 -2.36 -10.55
C ALA A 387 -4.25 -3.87 -10.70
N THR A 388 -4.85 -4.45 -11.72
CA THR A 388 -4.80 -5.90 -11.96
C THR A 388 -4.21 -6.22 -13.32
N THR A 389 -3.57 -7.40 -13.41
CA THR A 389 -3.03 -7.96 -14.66
C THR A 389 -2.98 -9.48 -14.53
N THR A 390 -2.37 -10.14 -15.51
CA THR A 390 -1.96 -11.54 -15.38
C THR A 390 -0.44 -11.65 -15.31
N LEU A 391 0.05 -12.72 -14.70
CA LEU A 391 1.48 -13.00 -14.62
C LEU A 391 2.10 -13.11 -16.03
N GLU A 392 1.37 -13.69 -16.98
CA GLU A 392 1.77 -13.79 -18.38
C GLU A 392 1.99 -12.41 -19.03
N LYS A 393 1.05 -11.48 -18.88
CA LYS A 393 1.19 -10.11 -19.42
C LYS A 393 2.32 -9.34 -18.76
N LEU A 394 2.50 -9.52 -17.46
CA LEU A 394 3.57 -8.87 -16.71
C LEU A 394 4.94 -9.43 -17.13
N GLU A 395 5.06 -10.75 -17.31
CA GLU A 395 6.24 -11.42 -17.82
C GLU A 395 6.56 -10.95 -19.25
N ASP A 396 5.56 -10.93 -20.15
CA ASP A 396 5.72 -10.43 -21.51
C ASP A 396 6.24 -8.99 -21.53
N TYR A 397 5.63 -8.11 -20.72
CA TYR A 397 6.08 -6.72 -20.60
C TYR A 397 7.54 -6.62 -20.15
N VAL A 398 7.92 -7.34 -19.11
CA VAL A 398 9.26 -7.21 -18.50
C VAL A 398 10.34 -7.74 -19.44
N PHE A 399 10.10 -8.87 -20.11
CA PHE A 399 11.13 -9.54 -20.92
C PHE A 399 11.17 -9.08 -22.39
N HIS A 400 10.11 -8.46 -22.91
CA HIS A 400 10.05 -8.05 -24.31
C HIS A 400 10.00 -6.52 -24.51
N THR A 401 9.84 -5.73 -23.45
CA THR A 401 9.97 -4.28 -23.59
C THR A 401 11.45 -3.90 -23.69
N PRO A 402 11.85 -3.10 -24.72
CA PRO A 402 13.23 -2.69 -24.88
C PRO A 402 13.77 -1.89 -23.69
N ALA A 403 15.04 -2.09 -23.37
CA ALA A 403 15.74 -1.27 -22.39
C ALA A 403 15.90 0.17 -22.84
N ASP A 404 16.13 1.08 -21.88
CA ASP A 404 16.39 2.49 -22.17
C ASP A 404 17.70 2.64 -23.00
N PRO A 405 17.65 3.25 -24.19
CA PRO A 405 18.82 3.39 -25.03
C PRO A 405 19.83 4.46 -24.55
N GLY A 406 19.51 5.19 -23.47
CA GLY A 406 20.41 6.17 -22.80
C GLY A 406 20.60 7.49 -23.52
N ARG A 407 20.22 7.62 -24.79
CA ARG A 407 20.43 8.83 -25.61
C ARG A 407 19.26 9.11 -26.54
N SER A 408 18.86 10.37 -26.70
CA SER A 408 17.75 10.79 -27.57
C SER A 408 17.86 10.25 -29.00
N VAL A 409 19.03 10.31 -29.62
CA VAL A 409 19.22 9.82 -30.98
C VAL A 409 18.98 8.31 -31.07
N LEU A 410 19.35 7.53 -30.05
CA LEU A 410 19.09 6.08 -30.02
C LEU A 410 17.62 5.79 -29.74
N CYS A 411 16.97 6.60 -28.91
CA CYS A 411 15.52 6.53 -28.69
C CYS A 411 14.74 6.75 -30.00
N VAL A 412 15.12 7.74 -30.80
CA VAL A 412 14.52 7.99 -32.09
C VAL A 412 14.76 6.82 -33.05
N ARG A 413 15.98 6.28 -33.12
CA ARG A 413 16.28 5.10 -33.95
C ARG A 413 15.42 3.89 -33.56
N GLN A 414 15.35 3.57 -32.28
CA GLN A 414 14.52 2.48 -31.75
C GLN A 414 13.04 2.68 -32.14
N ARG A 415 12.52 3.90 -32.02
CA ARG A 415 11.15 4.26 -32.40
C ARG A 415 10.91 4.14 -33.91
N THR A 416 11.85 4.61 -34.70
CA THR A 416 11.78 4.54 -36.17
C THR A 416 11.79 3.08 -36.65
N GLU A 417 12.59 2.23 -36.04
CA GLU A 417 12.63 0.82 -36.37
C GLU A 417 11.27 0.11 -36.06
N LEU A 418 10.66 0.42 -34.92
CA LEU A 418 9.32 -0.06 -34.60
C LEU A 418 8.27 0.41 -35.64
N ILE A 419 8.30 1.70 -36.03
CA ILE A 419 7.40 2.26 -37.02
C ILE A 419 7.57 1.53 -38.36
N ARG A 420 8.82 1.32 -38.81
CA ARG A 420 9.10 0.61 -40.05
C ARG A 420 8.52 -0.80 -40.06
N LYS A 421 8.77 -1.56 -39.02
CA LYS A 421 8.21 -2.94 -38.81
C LYS A 421 6.67 -2.93 -38.85
N ASN A 422 6.05 -1.98 -38.18
CA ASN A 422 4.59 -1.86 -38.14
C ASN A 422 4.00 -1.53 -39.54
N LEU A 423 4.62 -0.61 -40.28
CA LEU A 423 4.17 -0.26 -41.62
C LEU A 423 4.34 -1.41 -42.62
N GLU A 424 5.41 -2.20 -42.49
CA GLU A 424 5.62 -3.41 -43.30
C GLU A 424 4.56 -4.49 -42.98
N TYR A 425 4.28 -4.72 -41.68
CA TYR A 425 3.25 -5.66 -41.24
C TYR A 425 1.84 -5.25 -41.73
N MET A 426 1.49 -3.97 -41.61
CA MET A 426 0.19 -3.45 -42.05
C MET A 426 0.01 -3.60 -43.56
N LYS A 427 1.07 -3.36 -44.37
CA LYS A 427 1.05 -3.55 -45.84
C LYS A 427 0.87 -5.00 -46.26
N LYS A 428 1.34 -5.97 -45.45
CA LYS A 428 1.21 -7.41 -45.77
C LYS A 428 -0.18 -7.96 -45.45
N ASN A 429 -0.91 -7.28 -44.57
CA ASN A 429 -2.20 -7.74 -44.04
C ASN A 429 -3.39 -6.84 -44.43
N SER A 430 -3.17 -5.83 -45.24
CA SER A 430 -4.17 -5.02 -45.95
C SER A 430 -4.31 -5.49 -47.40
#